data_4adac4e5aadb2416f021f21feff2c98f
#
_entry.id   4adac4e5aadb2416f021f21feff2c98f
#
_cell.length_a   1.000
_cell.length_b   1.000
_cell.length_c   1.000
_cell.angle_alpha   90.00
_cell.angle_beta   90.00
_cell.angle_gamma   90.00
#
_symmetry.space_group_name_H-M   'P 1'
#
loop_
_entity.id
_entity.type
_entity.pdbx_description
1 polymer ?
#
loop_
_entity_poly.entity_id
_entity_poly.type
_entity_poly.pdbx_seq_one_letter_code
_entity_poly.pdbx_strand_id
1 'polypeptide(L)'
;MLQPADEQEIREIVSHAAGAGSALEIVGGGSKRNIGAPRETTQLSTSRLNRIVDYDPAELILTVEPGARLSEIEALLAQHNQMLAFDPWDFAETTGGEPNGSTISGVIGSGFAGSRRISAGSVRDHLLGFHAVNGRGEAIKAGGNVVKNVTGYDLPKLMAGSWGQLCVLTEVTLKVLPRPPESRTLVMRDLSHATAVDAMGQAMRAPADVAAASYVPAQNNEPSITAIRLEGFGPSIEARSRLLTGLLKNAGHLEPMETSEAGAHWLRIRAGNLPPALLPLLWRMVVPPARGPDVLDGIERFGGIGMMDWAGGLIWARTVAEAAAPIREVAELAGGHAMLMSAPEDVRHDIPARHPEPAAVAALSQRVRRAFDPAGIFDPLRFEAKASERSP
;
A
#
# COMPACT_ATOMS: atom_id res chain seq x y z
N MET A 1 -2.24 -0.96 -26.66
CA MET A 1 -1.31 -1.32 -25.57
C MET A 1 0.05 -1.64 -26.16
N LEU A 2 1.11 -0.97 -25.75
CA LEU A 2 2.51 -1.22 -26.13
C LEU A 2 3.10 -2.21 -25.12
N GLN A 3 3.88 -3.19 -25.60
CA GLN A 3 4.46 -4.26 -24.78
C GLN A 3 5.94 -4.45 -25.13
N PRO A 4 6.81 -3.57 -24.68
CA PRO A 4 8.25 -3.65 -24.95
C PRO A 4 8.83 -4.95 -24.35
N ALA A 5 9.82 -5.51 -25.05
CA ALA A 5 10.51 -6.72 -24.64
C ALA A 5 11.79 -6.44 -23.83
N ASP A 6 12.32 -5.24 -23.91
CA ASP A 6 13.57 -4.83 -23.25
C ASP A 6 13.60 -3.32 -22.98
N GLU A 7 14.67 -2.87 -22.31
CA GLU A 7 14.89 -1.46 -21.98
C GLU A 7 15.05 -0.58 -23.22
N GLN A 8 15.64 -1.10 -24.30
CA GLN A 8 15.85 -0.32 -25.51
C GLN A 8 14.53 0.04 -26.19
N GLU A 9 13.60 -0.93 -26.30
CA GLU A 9 12.26 -0.67 -26.82
C GLU A 9 11.50 0.35 -25.93
N ILE A 10 11.64 0.27 -24.60
CA ILE A 10 11.06 1.28 -23.69
C ILE A 10 11.62 2.67 -23.99
N ARG A 11 12.92 2.81 -24.15
CA ARG A 11 13.58 4.08 -24.46
C ARG A 11 13.07 4.69 -25.76
N GLU A 12 12.90 3.89 -26.79
CA GLU A 12 12.37 4.31 -28.10
C GLU A 12 10.92 4.79 -27.99
N ILE A 13 10.05 4.01 -27.29
CA ILE A 13 8.65 4.37 -27.03
C ILE A 13 8.56 5.69 -26.26
N VAL A 14 9.32 5.82 -25.16
CA VAL A 14 9.30 7.04 -24.33
C VAL A 14 9.82 8.24 -25.10
N SER A 15 10.92 8.11 -25.84
CA SER A 15 11.47 9.20 -26.67
C SER A 15 10.48 9.66 -27.74
N HIS A 16 9.79 8.71 -28.39
CA HIS A 16 8.76 9.02 -29.37
C HIS A 16 7.57 9.76 -28.71
N ALA A 17 7.08 9.24 -27.59
CA ALA A 17 5.99 9.86 -26.83
C ALA A 17 6.32 11.28 -26.36
N ALA A 18 7.55 11.50 -25.87
CA ALA A 18 8.03 12.81 -25.46
C ALA A 18 8.08 13.79 -26.63
N GLY A 19 8.57 13.34 -27.80
CA GLY A 19 8.61 14.16 -29.03
C GLY A 19 7.23 14.50 -29.58
N ALA A 20 6.25 13.59 -29.40
CA ALA A 20 4.87 13.76 -29.88
C ALA A 20 3.94 14.42 -28.82
N GLY A 21 4.39 14.62 -27.57
CA GLY A 21 3.56 15.09 -26.47
C GLY A 21 2.43 14.10 -26.10
N SER A 22 2.62 12.79 -26.33
CA SER A 22 1.61 11.77 -26.15
C SER A 22 1.71 11.17 -24.74
N ALA A 23 0.60 11.12 -24.01
CA ALA A 23 0.56 10.56 -22.65
C ALA A 23 0.68 9.04 -22.66
N LEU A 24 1.48 8.51 -21.73
CA LEU A 24 1.69 7.08 -21.49
C LEU A 24 1.18 6.70 -20.10
N GLU A 25 0.35 5.67 -20.02
CA GLU A 25 0.00 5.01 -18.77
C GLU A 25 0.91 3.79 -18.57
N ILE A 26 1.74 3.82 -17.53
CA ILE A 26 2.60 2.68 -17.20
C ILE A 26 1.76 1.62 -16.49
N VAL A 27 1.70 0.42 -17.06
CA VAL A 27 0.88 -0.68 -16.55
C VAL A 27 1.76 -1.89 -16.25
N GLY A 28 1.71 -2.38 -15.00
CA GLY A 28 2.16 -3.72 -14.66
C GLY A 28 1.05 -4.74 -14.96
N GLY A 29 0.49 -5.34 -13.91
CA GLY A 29 -0.65 -6.26 -14.04
C GLY A 29 -2.03 -5.60 -14.06
N GLY A 30 -2.15 -4.29 -13.99
CA GLY A 30 -3.43 -3.57 -14.09
C GLY A 30 -4.30 -3.60 -12.84
N SER A 31 -3.97 -4.36 -11.79
CA SER A 31 -4.79 -4.53 -10.57
C SER A 31 -5.15 -3.22 -9.83
N LYS A 32 -4.48 -2.10 -10.12
CA LYS A 32 -4.74 -0.79 -9.51
C LYS A 32 -5.11 0.28 -10.53
N ARG A 33 -5.46 -0.12 -11.75
CA ARG A 33 -5.76 0.80 -12.84
C ARG A 33 -6.98 1.67 -12.54
N ASN A 34 -7.96 1.12 -11.85
CA ASN A 34 -9.20 1.82 -11.47
C ASN A 34 -9.03 2.78 -10.28
N ILE A 35 -7.85 2.91 -9.71
CA ILE A 35 -7.55 3.96 -8.71
C ILE A 35 -7.19 5.25 -9.45
N GLY A 36 -7.96 6.30 -9.23
CA GLY A 36 -7.83 7.59 -9.92
C GLY A 36 -8.91 7.84 -10.97
N ALA A 37 -8.81 8.98 -11.64
CA ALA A 37 -9.78 9.40 -12.65
C ALA A 37 -9.79 8.43 -13.84
N PRO A 38 -10.94 8.15 -14.44
CA PRO A 38 -11.04 7.52 -15.74
C PRO A 38 -10.30 8.36 -16.79
N ARG A 39 -9.51 7.70 -17.64
CA ARG A 39 -8.67 8.40 -18.62
C ARG A 39 -8.39 7.55 -19.84
N GLU A 40 -8.24 8.24 -20.97
CA GLU A 40 -7.83 7.63 -22.23
C GLU A 40 -6.35 7.94 -22.46
N THR A 41 -5.51 6.92 -22.37
CA THR A 41 -4.05 7.03 -22.52
C THR A 41 -3.50 5.84 -23.28
N THR A 42 -2.36 6.02 -23.96
CA THR A 42 -1.63 4.89 -24.52
C THR A 42 -0.98 4.10 -23.38
N GLN A 43 -1.37 2.84 -23.25
CA GLN A 43 -0.81 1.96 -22.23
C GLN A 43 0.55 1.42 -22.67
N LEU A 44 1.55 1.55 -21.78
CA LEU A 44 2.84 0.89 -21.86
C LEU A 44 2.91 -0.19 -20.76
N SER A 45 2.83 -1.44 -21.17
CA SER A 45 2.82 -2.59 -20.25
C SER A 45 4.22 -3.15 -20.07
N THR A 46 4.61 -3.36 -18.82
CA THR A 46 5.87 -4.03 -18.47
C THR A 46 5.76 -5.55 -18.38
N SER A 47 4.64 -6.13 -18.81
CA SER A 47 4.34 -7.57 -18.63
C SER A 47 5.33 -8.53 -19.28
N ARG A 48 6.05 -8.10 -20.34
CA ARG A 48 7.09 -8.92 -21.00
C ARG A 48 8.44 -8.88 -20.30
N LEU A 49 8.68 -7.91 -19.42
CA LEU A 49 9.86 -7.84 -18.57
C LEU A 49 9.51 -8.50 -17.24
N ASN A 50 9.53 -9.81 -17.17
CA ASN A 50 9.00 -10.58 -16.04
C ASN A 50 9.97 -11.60 -15.44
N ARG A 51 11.26 -11.54 -15.79
CA ARG A 51 12.27 -12.48 -15.32
C ARG A 51 12.66 -12.23 -13.87
N ILE A 52 12.99 -13.33 -13.16
CA ILE A 52 13.86 -13.28 -11.99
C ILE A 52 15.28 -13.14 -12.53
N VAL A 53 15.90 -11.98 -12.29
CA VAL A 53 17.23 -11.66 -12.83
C VAL A 53 18.31 -12.30 -11.97
N ASP A 54 18.19 -12.17 -10.66
CA ASP A 54 19.13 -12.74 -9.69
C ASP A 54 18.43 -12.92 -8.33
N TYR A 55 18.80 -13.96 -7.60
CA TYR A 55 18.32 -14.19 -6.26
C TYR A 55 19.40 -14.84 -5.41
N ASP A 56 19.87 -14.13 -4.40
CA ASP A 56 20.80 -14.63 -3.41
C ASP A 56 20.10 -14.79 -2.06
N PRO A 57 19.65 -16.02 -1.71
CA PRO A 57 19.00 -16.27 -0.43
C PRO A 57 19.91 -16.02 0.78
N ALA A 58 21.24 -16.17 0.65
CA ALA A 58 22.16 -15.96 1.75
C ALA A 58 22.33 -14.48 2.08
N GLU A 59 22.38 -13.62 1.06
CA GLU A 59 22.47 -12.17 1.19
C GLU A 59 21.09 -11.50 1.39
N LEU A 60 19.99 -12.24 1.27
CA LEU A 60 18.62 -11.76 1.36
C LEU A 60 18.29 -10.69 0.29
N ILE A 61 18.82 -10.89 -0.92
CA ILE A 61 18.67 -9.94 -2.04
C ILE A 61 17.97 -10.65 -3.21
N LEU A 62 16.95 -9.99 -3.74
CA LEU A 62 16.22 -10.42 -4.92
C LEU A 62 16.23 -9.29 -5.98
N THR A 63 16.70 -9.60 -7.20
CA THR A 63 16.65 -8.72 -8.35
C THR A 63 15.71 -9.27 -9.41
N VAL A 64 14.72 -8.50 -9.81
CA VAL A 64 13.66 -8.91 -10.73
C VAL A 64 13.30 -7.82 -11.74
N GLU A 65 12.76 -8.23 -12.86
CA GLU A 65 12.15 -7.33 -13.82
C GLU A 65 10.76 -6.84 -13.32
N PRO A 66 10.31 -5.66 -13.76
CA PRO A 66 9.13 -4.96 -13.22
C PRO A 66 7.81 -5.70 -13.41
N GLY A 67 7.69 -6.51 -14.45
CA GLY A 67 6.51 -7.32 -14.76
C GLY A 67 6.45 -8.65 -14.03
N ALA A 68 7.47 -9.02 -13.24
CA ALA A 68 7.45 -10.25 -12.44
C ALA A 68 6.23 -10.26 -11.51
N ARG A 69 5.47 -11.37 -11.52
CA ARG A 69 4.24 -11.48 -10.75
C ARG A 69 4.53 -11.63 -9.27
N LEU A 70 3.73 -10.96 -8.45
CA LEU A 70 3.87 -11.03 -6.98
C LEU A 70 3.75 -12.49 -6.49
N SER A 71 2.81 -13.26 -7.03
CA SER A 71 2.61 -14.68 -6.66
C SER A 71 3.82 -15.57 -7.00
N GLU A 72 4.50 -15.31 -8.12
CA GLU A 72 5.70 -16.05 -8.53
C GLU A 72 6.89 -15.71 -7.60
N ILE A 73 7.06 -14.44 -7.26
CA ILE A 73 8.06 -13.98 -6.29
C ILE A 73 7.81 -14.61 -4.92
N GLU A 74 6.57 -14.57 -4.42
CA GLU A 74 6.21 -15.16 -3.13
C GLU A 74 6.43 -16.68 -3.11
N ALA A 75 6.13 -17.39 -4.21
CA ALA A 75 6.38 -18.83 -4.35
C ALA A 75 7.88 -19.15 -4.35
N LEU A 76 8.71 -18.34 -5.04
CA LEU A 76 10.17 -18.49 -5.04
C LEU A 76 10.74 -18.28 -3.62
N LEU A 77 10.36 -17.19 -2.96
CA LEU A 77 10.83 -16.87 -1.62
C LEU A 77 10.42 -17.93 -0.59
N ALA A 78 9.22 -18.50 -0.73
CA ALA A 78 8.73 -19.55 0.16
C ALA A 78 9.60 -20.83 0.14
N GLN A 79 10.22 -21.16 -1.00
CA GLN A 79 11.14 -22.31 -1.13
C GLN A 79 12.38 -22.15 -0.24
N HIS A 80 12.76 -20.92 0.10
CA HIS A 80 13.89 -20.57 0.94
C HIS A 80 13.47 -20.07 2.33
N ASN A 81 12.19 -20.26 2.73
CA ASN A 81 11.64 -19.73 3.98
C ASN A 81 11.84 -18.20 4.13
N GLN A 82 11.72 -17.46 3.02
CA GLN A 82 11.83 -16.01 2.98
C GLN A 82 10.51 -15.37 2.55
N MET A 83 10.40 -14.05 2.69
CA MET A 83 9.21 -13.28 2.36
C MET A 83 9.52 -11.83 2.02
N LEU A 84 8.60 -11.17 1.33
CA LEU A 84 8.51 -9.71 1.25
C LEU A 84 7.86 -9.21 2.56
N ALA A 85 8.66 -8.73 3.50
CA ALA A 85 8.22 -8.47 4.88
C ALA A 85 7.24 -7.29 5.00
N PHE A 86 7.21 -6.39 4.03
CA PHE A 86 6.24 -5.28 3.99
C PHE A 86 4.81 -5.73 3.62
N ASP A 87 4.59 -7.05 3.48
CA ASP A 87 3.28 -7.69 3.39
C ASP A 87 2.43 -7.17 2.21
N PRO A 88 2.96 -7.21 0.96
CA PRO A 88 2.19 -6.80 -0.22
C PRO A 88 1.04 -7.77 -0.49
N TRP A 89 0.04 -7.33 -1.28
CA TRP A 89 -1.04 -8.21 -1.71
C TRP A 89 -1.59 -7.82 -3.09
N ASP A 90 -2.35 -8.71 -3.69
CA ASP A 90 -3.06 -8.41 -4.91
C ASP A 90 -4.33 -7.60 -4.62
N PHE A 91 -4.45 -6.46 -5.26
CA PHE A 91 -5.60 -5.57 -5.13
C PHE A 91 -6.77 -5.94 -6.06
N ALA A 92 -6.67 -6.98 -6.85
CA ALA A 92 -7.66 -7.31 -7.88
C ALA A 92 -9.10 -7.40 -7.32
N GLU A 93 -9.29 -8.10 -6.20
CA GLU A 93 -10.59 -8.22 -5.56
C GLU A 93 -11.15 -6.86 -5.07
N THR A 94 -10.25 -5.97 -4.61
CA THR A 94 -10.63 -4.67 -4.05
C THR A 94 -10.95 -3.64 -5.12
N THR A 95 -10.30 -3.71 -6.29
CA THR A 95 -10.33 -2.69 -7.34
C THR A 95 -10.94 -3.19 -8.66
N GLY A 96 -11.37 -4.45 -8.72
CA GLY A 96 -11.99 -5.05 -9.91
C GLY A 96 -10.98 -5.41 -11.01
N GLY A 97 -9.75 -5.75 -10.66
CA GLY A 97 -8.73 -6.24 -11.59
C GLY A 97 -8.74 -7.75 -11.77
N GLU A 98 -7.86 -8.26 -12.64
CA GLU A 98 -7.66 -9.71 -12.84
C GLU A 98 -6.95 -10.33 -11.63
N PRO A 99 -7.47 -11.42 -11.05
CA PRO A 99 -6.83 -12.13 -9.94
C PRO A 99 -5.40 -12.58 -10.30
N ASN A 100 -4.49 -12.50 -9.33
CA ASN A 100 -3.05 -12.80 -9.49
C ASN A 100 -2.35 -11.93 -10.56
N GLY A 101 -2.97 -10.82 -10.95
CA GLY A 101 -2.40 -9.87 -11.91
C GLY A 101 -1.34 -8.94 -11.32
N SER A 102 -1.18 -8.86 -10.00
CA SER A 102 -0.27 -7.91 -9.38
C SER A 102 1.18 -8.20 -9.74
N THR A 103 1.92 -7.15 -10.15
CA THR A 103 3.36 -7.22 -10.47
C THR A 103 4.17 -6.42 -9.47
N ILE A 104 5.49 -6.70 -9.40
CA ILE A 104 6.37 -6.01 -8.46
C ILE A 104 6.45 -4.50 -8.74
N SER A 105 6.43 -4.06 -10.00
CA SER A 105 6.37 -2.64 -10.32
C SER A 105 5.08 -1.97 -9.84
N GLY A 106 3.95 -2.67 -9.93
CA GLY A 106 2.67 -2.20 -9.40
C GLY A 106 2.66 -2.10 -7.88
N VAL A 107 3.37 -3.00 -7.19
CA VAL A 107 3.58 -2.95 -5.74
C VAL A 107 4.45 -1.76 -5.35
N ILE A 108 5.60 -1.59 -6.01
CA ILE A 108 6.51 -0.46 -5.77
C ILE A 108 5.83 0.87 -6.12
N GLY A 109 5.22 0.94 -7.31
CA GLY A 109 4.57 2.16 -7.78
C GLY A 109 3.46 2.65 -6.87
N SER A 110 2.63 1.76 -6.30
CA SER A 110 1.60 2.14 -5.34
C SER A 110 2.14 2.47 -3.94
N GLY A 111 3.25 1.85 -3.54
CA GLY A 111 3.86 2.04 -2.23
C GLY A 111 3.03 1.49 -1.06
N PHE A 112 1.99 0.68 -1.35
CA PHE A 112 1.15 0.12 -0.31
C PHE A 112 1.86 -1.02 0.42
N ALA A 113 1.59 -1.13 1.71
CA ALA A 113 2.09 -2.16 2.59
C ALA A 113 0.95 -2.71 3.47
N GLY A 114 1.03 -3.97 3.83
CA GLY A 114 0.07 -4.62 4.70
C GLY A 114 0.33 -4.36 6.18
N SER A 115 -0.25 -5.21 7.02
CA SER A 115 -0.30 -5.01 8.47
C SER A 115 1.07 -5.01 9.15
N ARG A 116 2.07 -5.70 8.57
CA ARG A 116 3.46 -5.71 9.08
C ARG A 116 4.21 -4.38 8.88
N ARG A 117 3.63 -3.39 8.23
CA ARG A 117 4.31 -2.10 8.04
C ARG A 117 4.82 -1.49 9.33
N ILE A 118 4.10 -1.67 10.46
CA ILE A 118 4.47 -1.10 11.75
C ILE A 118 5.71 -1.75 12.39
N SER A 119 6.07 -2.96 11.96
CA SER A 119 7.25 -3.70 12.46
C SER A 119 8.35 -3.87 11.40
N ALA A 120 7.99 -4.12 10.15
CA ALA A 120 8.92 -4.41 9.06
C ALA A 120 9.16 -3.24 8.09
N GLY A 121 8.39 -2.15 8.22
CA GLY A 121 8.45 -1.04 7.27
C GLY A 121 7.60 -1.29 6.00
N SER A 122 7.79 -0.46 5.01
CA SER A 122 7.08 -0.48 3.72
C SER A 122 8.01 -0.91 2.58
N VAL A 123 7.49 -1.03 1.36
CA VAL A 123 8.31 -1.30 0.17
C VAL A 123 9.47 -0.29 0.02
N ARG A 124 9.26 0.95 0.45
CA ARG A 124 10.29 2.02 0.47
C ARG A 124 11.53 1.63 1.30
N ASP A 125 11.34 0.84 2.36
CA ASP A 125 12.40 0.41 3.27
C ASP A 125 13.10 -0.86 2.77
N HIS A 126 12.54 -1.51 1.75
CA HIS A 126 13.03 -2.75 1.15
C HIS A 126 13.58 -2.59 -0.28
N LEU A 127 13.27 -1.49 -0.98
CA LEU A 127 13.80 -1.21 -2.31
C LEU A 127 15.24 -0.69 -2.20
N LEU A 128 16.21 -1.50 -2.62
CA LEU A 128 17.63 -1.22 -2.52
C LEU A 128 18.18 -0.49 -3.76
N GLY A 129 17.66 -0.83 -4.94
CA GLY A 129 18.10 -0.27 -6.21
C GLY A 129 17.08 -0.46 -7.32
N PHE A 130 17.28 0.26 -8.40
CA PHE A 130 16.50 0.13 -9.62
C PHE A 130 17.26 0.56 -10.86
N HIS A 131 16.87 0.00 -12.02
CA HIS A 131 17.09 0.54 -13.34
C HIS A 131 15.77 1.04 -13.90
N ALA A 132 15.77 2.10 -14.68
CA ALA A 132 14.56 2.69 -15.24
C ALA A 132 14.85 3.56 -16.47
N VAL A 133 13.80 3.90 -17.20
CA VAL A 133 13.81 4.90 -18.26
C VAL A 133 13.01 6.12 -17.80
N ASN A 134 13.66 7.30 -17.81
CA ASN A 134 13.01 8.56 -17.46
C ASN A 134 12.18 9.13 -18.62
N GLY A 135 11.45 10.23 -18.41
CA GLY A 135 10.60 10.86 -19.43
C GLY A 135 11.34 11.51 -20.61
N ARG A 136 12.71 11.46 -20.64
CA ARG A 136 13.53 11.84 -21.80
C ARG A 136 13.92 10.62 -22.65
N GLY A 137 13.53 9.39 -22.28
CA GLY A 137 14.01 8.17 -22.90
C GLY A 137 15.44 7.79 -22.50
N GLU A 138 15.97 8.36 -21.41
CA GLU A 138 17.31 8.07 -20.90
C GLU A 138 17.25 6.96 -19.86
N ALA A 139 18.17 5.98 -19.96
CA ALA A 139 18.36 4.98 -18.93
C ALA A 139 18.97 5.62 -17.68
N ILE A 140 18.39 5.33 -16.53
CA ILE A 140 18.86 5.78 -15.22
C ILE A 140 19.00 4.58 -14.28
N LYS A 141 19.97 4.66 -13.37
CA LYS A 141 20.22 3.66 -12.35
C LYS A 141 20.49 4.35 -11.03
N ALA A 142 19.91 3.82 -9.94
CA ALA A 142 20.20 4.31 -8.60
C ALA A 142 20.11 3.17 -7.56
N GLY A 143 20.88 3.32 -6.48
CA GLY A 143 21.04 2.27 -5.48
C GLY A 143 21.95 1.14 -5.98
N GLY A 144 21.85 -0.01 -5.36
CA GLY A 144 22.65 -1.21 -5.68
C GLY A 144 22.33 -2.36 -4.72
N ASN A 145 23.14 -3.41 -4.78
CA ASN A 145 22.96 -4.64 -3.97
C ASN A 145 23.44 -4.48 -2.52
N VAL A 146 23.57 -3.26 -2.00
CA VAL A 146 24.03 -3.02 -0.63
C VAL A 146 22.93 -2.37 0.20
N VAL A 147 22.76 -2.86 1.42
CA VAL A 147 21.71 -2.41 2.34
C VAL A 147 21.91 -0.95 2.79
N LYS A 148 23.11 -0.39 2.63
CA LYS A 148 23.45 0.97 3.05
C LYS A 148 24.02 1.78 1.88
N ASN A 149 23.22 2.70 1.34
CA ASN A 149 23.73 3.74 0.44
C ASN A 149 24.42 4.84 1.27
N VAL A 150 25.71 5.07 1.03
CA VAL A 150 26.51 6.06 1.78
C VAL A 150 26.83 7.30 0.95
N THR A 151 26.44 7.33 -0.32
CA THR A 151 26.74 8.45 -1.24
C THR A 151 25.53 8.78 -2.11
N GLY A 152 25.21 10.07 -2.22
CA GLY A 152 24.15 10.58 -3.09
C GLY A 152 22.74 10.53 -2.49
N TYR A 153 21.75 10.88 -3.30
CA TYR A 153 20.34 10.85 -2.92
C TYR A 153 19.81 9.41 -2.95
N ASP A 154 18.93 9.08 -2.00
CA ASP A 154 18.24 7.80 -1.92
C ASP A 154 17.06 7.78 -2.91
N LEU A 155 17.37 7.75 -4.21
CA LEU A 155 16.37 7.75 -5.27
C LEU A 155 15.44 6.52 -5.25
N PRO A 156 15.87 5.30 -4.85
CA PRO A 156 14.95 4.17 -4.68
C PRO A 156 13.71 4.53 -3.84
N LYS A 157 13.87 5.31 -2.78
CA LYS A 157 12.76 5.75 -1.94
C LYS A 157 11.74 6.65 -2.64
N LEU A 158 12.11 7.34 -3.72
CA LEU A 158 11.17 8.13 -4.53
C LEU A 158 10.31 7.25 -5.44
N MET A 159 10.81 6.09 -5.84
CA MET A 159 10.06 5.17 -6.71
C MET A 159 8.88 4.55 -5.99
N ALA A 160 9.01 4.30 -4.69
CA ALA A 160 7.93 3.80 -3.86
C ALA A 160 6.81 4.83 -3.71
N GLY A 161 5.63 4.54 -4.27
CA GLY A 161 4.48 5.45 -4.28
C GLY A 161 4.48 6.47 -5.42
N SER A 162 5.36 6.33 -6.41
CA SER A 162 5.42 7.23 -7.59
C SER A 162 4.31 7.01 -8.62
N TRP A 163 3.60 5.88 -8.56
CA TRP A 163 2.52 5.52 -9.48
C TRP A 163 2.92 5.51 -10.97
N GLY A 164 4.19 5.28 -11.28
CA GLY A 164 4.71 5.34 -12.65
C GLY A 164 4.82 6.76 -13.20
N GLN A 165 4.68 7.81 -12.38
CA GLN A 165 4.72 9.21 -12.81
C GLN A 165 6.13 9.80 -12.89
N LEU A 166 7.18 9.03 -12.57
CA LEU A 166 8.57 9.49 -12.60
C LEU A 166 9.38 8.80 -13.71
N CYS A 167 9.20 7.50 -13.85
CA CYS A 167 9.95 6.68 -14.81
C CYS A 167 9.26 5.34 -15.06
N VAL A 168 9.71 4.64 -16.09
CA VAL A 168 9.38 3.24 -16.36
C VAL A 168 10.47 2.37 -15.75
N LEU A 169 10.18 1.62 -14.70
CA LEU A 169 11.12 0.67 -14.11
C LEU A 169 11.46 -0.44 -15.13
N THR A 170 12.73 -0.84 -15.21
CA THR A 170 13.20 -1.95 -16.07
C THR A 170 13.83 -3.09 -15.26
N GLU A 171 14.34 -2.80 -14.07
CA GLU A 171 14.84 -3.77 -13.09
C GLU A 171 14.70 -3.20 -11.68
N VAL A 172 14.48 -4.04 -10.69
CA VAL A 172 14.41 -3.64 -9.28
C VAL A 172 15.12 -4.64 -8.39
N THR A 173 15.87 -4.13 -7.42
CA THR A 173 16.54 -4.94 -6.38
C THR A 173 15.88 -4.71 -5.04
N LEU A 174 15.45 -5.78 -4.41
CA LEU A 174 14.69 -5.79 -3.17
C LEU A 174 15.43 -6.56 -2.07
N LYS A 175 15.36 -6.02 -0.86
CA LYS A 175 15.68 -6.77 0.35
C LYS A 175 14.50 -7.68 0.71
N VAL A 176 14.80 -8.95 0.95
CA VAL A 176 13.85 -9.93 1.50
C VAL A 176 14.22 -10.26 2.95
N LEU A 177 13.31 -10.87 3.70
CA LEU A 177 13.59 -11.27 5.08
C LEU A 177 13.23 -12.74 5.30
N PRO A 178 13.86 -13.43 6.27
CA PRO A 178 13.43 -14.74 6.68
C PRO A 178 11.96 -14.72 7.13
N ARG A 179 11.22 -15.75 6.77
CA ARG A 179 9.85 -15.94 7.25
C ARG A 179 9.90 -16.39 8.71
N PRO A 180 9.13 -15.76 9.61
CA PRO A 180 9.02 -16.22 10.98
C PRO A 180 8.55 -17.68 11.03
N PRO A 181 9.18 -18.55 11.85
CA PRO A 181 8.80 -19.96 11.92
C PRO A 181 7.38 -20.16 12.46
N GLU A 182 6.92 -19.29 13.36
CA GLU A 182 5.57 -19.32 13.93
C GLU A 182 4.94 -17.94 13.95
N SER A 183 3.61 -17.92 13.90
CA SER A 183 2.77 -16.73 14.08
C SER A 183 1.61 -17.06 15.01
N ARG A 184 1.34 -16.17 15.96
CA ARG A 184 0.19 -16.28 16.89
C ARG A 184 -0.55 -14.96 16.90
N THR A 185 -1.86 -15.02 16.73
CA THR A 185 -2.76 -13.89 16.91
C THR A 185 -3.46 -14.01 18.26
N LEU A 186 -3.38 -12.94 19.04
CA LEU A 186 -4.12 -12.79 20.30
C LEU A 186 -5.25 -11.82 20.05
N VAL A 187 -6.42 -12.06 20.65
CA VAL A 187 -7.63 -11.27 20.42
C VAL A 187 -8.28 -10.83 21.73
N MET A 188 -8.77 -9.60 21.75
CA MET A 188 -9.76 -9.09 22.72
C MET A 188 -11.04 -8.75 21.98
N ARG A 189 -12.19 -9.01 22.61
CA ARG A 189 -13.51 -8.76 22.04
C ARG A 189 -14.23 -7.66 22.82
N ASP A 190 -15.26 -7.08 22.22
CA ASP A 190 -16.18 -6.11 22.83
C ASP A 190 -15.51 -4.82 23.36
N LEU A 191 -14.37 -4.44 22.77
CA LEU A 191 -13.74 -3.16 23.08
C LEU A 191 -14.37 -2.01 22.28
N SER A 192 -14.44 -0.82 22.91
CA SER A 192 -14.73 0.42 22.20
C SER A 192 -13.55 0.83 21.33
N HIS A 193 -13.76 1.71 20.36
CA HIS A 193 -12.69 2.25 19.48
C HIS A 193 -11.51 2.80 20.31
N ALA A 194 -11.81 3.61 21.31
CA ALA A 194 -10.80 4.22 22.17
C ALA A 194 -10.02 3.18 22.99
N THR A 195 -10.72 2.24 23.61
CA THR A 195 -10.08 1.18 24.42
C THR A 195 -9.21 0.27 23.56
N ALA A 196 -9.68 -0.07 22.35
CA ALA A 196 -8.93 -0.90 21.41
C ALA A 196 -7.63 -0.24 20.99
N VAL A 197 -7.65 1.06 20.60
CA VAL A 197 -6.45 1.78 20.20
C VAL A 197 -5.49 1.98 21.38
N ASP A 198 -5.98 2.24 22.58
CA ASP A 198 -5.13 2.32 23.77
C ASP A 198 -4.45 0.98 24.06
N ALA A 199 -5.20 -0.13 24.02
CA ALA A 199 -4.65 -1.48 24.20
C ALA A 199 -3.59 -1.83 23.14
N MET A 200 -3.87 -1.56 21.85
CA MET A 200 -2.89 -1.75 20.78
C MET A 200 -1.65 -0.87 21.00
N GLY A 201 -1.84 0.39 21.39
CA GLY A 201 -0.74 1.31 21.71
C GLY A 201 0.10 0.84 22.89
N GLN A 202 -0.49 0.28 23.94
CA GLN A 202 0.23 -0.34 25.05
C GLN A 202 1.05 -1.55 24.60
N ALA A 203 0.44 -2.43 23.78
CA ALA A 203 1.13 -3.59 23.22
C ALA A 203 2.34 -3.20 22.34
N MET A 204 2.19 -2.17 21.50
CA MET A 204 3.27 -1.67 20.63
C MET A 204 4.44 -1.05 21.42
N ARG A 205 4.19 -0.47 22.59
CA ARG A 205 5.24 0.09 23.46
C ARG A 205 5.90 -0.95 24.37
N ALA A 206 5.29 -2.11 24.53
CA ALA A 206 5.83 -3.19 25.34
C ALA A 206 7.00 -3.89 24.61
N PRO A 207 7.93 -4.53 25.37
CA PRO A 207 8.99 -5.36 24.77
C PRO A 207 8.41 -6.70 24.27
N ALA A 208 7.35 -6.63 23.46
CA ALA A 208 6.62 -7.78 22.93
C ALA A 208 6.84 -8.00 21.43
N ASP A 209 7.59 -7.11 20.76
CA ASP A 209 7.89 -7.19 19.33
C ASP A 209 6.65 -7.55 18.51
N VAL A 210 5.62 -6.70 18.63
CA VAL A 210 4.32 -6.89 17.97
C VAL A 210 4.49 -6.72 16.46
N ALA A 211 4.13 -7.75 15.70
CA ALA A 211 4.26 -7.75 14.23
C ALA A 211 3.14 -6.96 13.54
N ALA A 212 1.92 -7.01 14.08
CA ALA A 212 0.76 -6.28 13.56
C ALA A 212 -0.29 -6.11 14.64
N ALA A 213 -1.10 -5.04 14.54
CA ALA A 213 -2.22 -4.79 15.43
C ALA A 213 -3.38 -4.11 14.67
N SER A 214 -4.59 -4.65 14.83
CA SER A 214 -5.78 -4.23 14.08
C SER A 214 -7.04 -4.24 14.96
N TYR A 215 -8.05 -3.51 14.50
CA TYR A 215 -9.35 -3.45 15.15
C TYR A 215 -10.48 -3.46 14.12
N VAL A 216 -11.46 -4.32 14.36
CA VAL A 216 -12.72 -4.38 13.61
C VAL A 216 -13.85 -4.06 14.58
N PRO A 217 -14.65 -3.01 14.33
CA PRO A 217 -15.82 -2.67 15.17
C PRO A 217 -16.87 -3.79 15.19
N ALA A 218 -17.71 -3.79 16.21
CA ALA A 218 -18.88 -4.66 16.29
C ALA A 218 -19.82 -4.38 15.10
N GLN A 219 -20.28 -5.43 14.42
CA GLN A 219 -21.20 -5.33 13.29
C GLN A 219 -22.13 -6.55 13.24
N ASN A 220 -23.40 -6.36 12.86
CA ASN A 220 -24.35 -7.45 12.63
C ASN A 220 -24.44 -8.48 13.79
N ASN A 221 -24.46 -8.02 15.03
CA ASN A 221 -24.41 -8.82 16.26
C ASN A 221 -23.08 -9.60 16.49
N GLU A 222 -22.06 -9.38 15.66
CA GLU A 222 -20.71 -9.87 15.93
C GLU A 222 -19.97 -8.90 16.85
N PRO A 223 -19.22 -9.39 17.85
CA PRO A 223 -18.45 -8.55 18.76
C PRO A 223 -17.34 -7.80 18.01
N SER A 224 -16.86 -6.69 18.57
CA SER A 224 -15.64 -6.07 18.05
C SER A 224 -14.43 -6.98 18.27
N ILE A 225 -13.45 -6.90 17.39
CA ILE A 225 -12.23 -7.71 17.43
C ILE A 225 -11.02 -6.77 17.46
N THR A 226 -10.25 -6.82 18.54
CA THR A 226 -8.91 -6.20 18.63
C THR A 226 -7.88 -7.31 18.54
N ALA A 227 -7.13 -7.38 17.45
CA ALA A 227 -6.18 -8.45 17.18
C ALA A 227 -4.73 -7.96 17.24
N ILE A 228 -3.86 -8.72 17.90
CA ILE A 228 -2.43 -8.47 18.04
C ILE A 228 -1.68 -9.70 17.54
N ARG A 229 -0.79 -9.52 16.53
CA ARG A 229 0.01 -10.60 15.96
C ARG A 229 1.42 -10.58 16.51
N LEU A 230 1.86 -11.73 17.02
CA LEU A 230 3.21 -12.04 17.42
C LEU A 230 3.83 -13.03 16.45
N GLU A 231 5.10 -12.85 16.09
CA GLU A 231 5.84 -13.71 15.16
C GLU A 231 7.21 -14.04 15.73
N GLY A 232 7.76 -15.23 15.38
CA GLY A 232 9.09 -15.68 15.79
C GLY A 232 9.11 -17.13 16.26
N PHE A 233 10.00 -17.46 17.20
CA PHE A 233 10.11 -18.80 17.76
C PHE A 233 9.06 -19.03 18.86
N GLY A 234 8.49 -20.23 18.92
CA GLY A 234 7.41 -20.62 19.83
C GLY A 234 7.64 -20.22 21.29
N PRO A 235 8.77 -20.58 21.94
CA PRO A 235 9.07 -20.18 23.32
C PRO A 235 9.06 -18.66 23.53
N SER A 236 9.55 -17.89 22.55
CA SER A 236 9.52 -16.42 22.60
C SER A 236 8.12 -15.87 22.48
N ILE A 237 7.31 -16.41 21.53
CA ILE A 237 5.90 -16.03 21.37
C ILE A 237 5.12 -16.31 22.67
N GLU A 238 5.36 -17.45 23.32
CA GLU A 238 4.70 -17.82 24.57
C GLU A 238 5.01 -16.82 25.71
N ALA A 239 6.29 -16.45 25.85
CA ALA A 239 6.70 -15.48 26.86
C ALA A 239 6.09 -14.09 26.61
N ARG A 240 6.08 -13.63 25.35
CA ARG A 240 5.50 -12.36 24.93
C ARG A 240 3.98 -12.35 25.04
N SER A 241 3.32 -13.48 24.77
CA SER A 241 1.87 -13.64 24.97
C SER A 241 1.50 -13.46 26.45
N ARG A 242 2.25 -14.10 27.37
CA ARG A 242 2.02 -13.94 28.82
C ARG A 242 2.25 -12.50 29.28
N LEU A 243 3.29 -11.85 28.78
CA LEU A 243 3.56 -10.44 29.07
C LEU A 243 2.39 -9.55 28.65
N LEU A 244 1.87 -9.71 27.43
CA LEU A 244 0.73 -8.94 26.93
C LEU A 244 -0.55 -9.25 27.70
N THR A 245 -0.80 -10.50 28.06
CA THR A 245 -1.97 -10.89 28.89
C THR A 245 -1.94 -10.17 30.24
N GLY A 246 -0.77 -10.10 30.88
CA GLY A 246 -0.60 -9.37 32.15
C GLY A 246 -0.77 -7.86 31.98
N LEU A 247 -0.20 -7.28 30.92
CA LEU A 247 -0.24 -5.85 30.63
C LEU A 247 -1.67 -5.36 30.33
N LEU A 248 -2.39 -6.09 29.50
CA LEU A 248 -3.69 -5.69 28.95
C LEU A 248 -4.89 -6.17 29.76
N LYS A 249 -4.68 -6.82 30.92
CA LYS A 249 -5.74 -7.39 31.76
C LYS A 249 -6.87 -6.41 32.13
N ASN A 250 -6.57 -5.11 32.22
CA ASN A 250 -7.55 -4.08 32.55
C ASN A 250 -8.37 -3.62 31.32
N ALA A 251 -7.87 -3.86 30.10
CA ALA A 251 -8.58 -3.54 28.86
C ALA A 251 -9.59 -4.63 28.48
N GLY A 252 -9.26 -5.89 28.73
CA GLY A 252 -10.13 -7.03 28.43
C GLY A 252 -9.42 -8.37 28.59
N HIS A 253 -10.15 -9.45 28.30
CA HIS A 253 -9.57 -10.78 28.25
C HIS A 253 -8.84 -11.00 26.93
N LEU A 254 -7.55 -11.33 27.01
CA LEU A 254 -6.70 -11.60 25.84
C LEU A 254 -6.57 -13.13 25.67
N GLU A 255 -7.03 -13.64 24.55
CA GLU A 255 -7.03 -15.08 24.23
C GLU A 255 -6.40 -15.35 22.85
N PRO A 256 -5.86 -16.55 22.59
CA PRO A 256 -5.40 -16.92 21.28
C PRO A 256 -6.57 -17.08 20.30
N MET A 257 -6.42 -16.55 19.09
CA MET A 257 -7.33 -16.77 17.97
C MET A 257 -6.92 -18.05 17.23
N GLU A 258 -7.89 -18.83 16.77
CA GLU A 258 -7.63 -20.02 15.96
C GLU A 258 -6.87 -19.68 14.67
N THR A 259 -5.96 -20.55 14.23
CA THR A 259 -5.04 -20.28 13.11
C THR A 259 -5.77 -19.96 11.81
N SER A 260 -6.84 -20.68 11.50
CA SER A 260 -7.66 -20.45 10.30
C SER A 260 -8.40 -19.13 10.36
N GLU A 261 -8.96 -18.78 11.51
CA GLU A 261 -9.63 -17.49 11.77
C GLU A 261 -8.63 -16.34 11.68
N ALA A 262 -7.43 -16.48 12.26
CA ALA A 262 -6.37 -15.50 12.20
C ALA A 262 -5.93 -15.25 10.75
N GLY A 263 -5.78 -16.28 9.94
CA GLY A 263 -5.47 -16.16 8.51
C GLY A 263 -6.51 -15.33 7.77
N ALA A 264 -7.79 -15.66 7.93
CA ALA A 264 -8.90 -14.91 7.31
C ALA A 264 -8.98 -13.46 7.81
N HIS A 265 -8.77 -13.25 9.12
CA HIS A 265 -8.75 -11.90 9.71
C HIS A 265 -7.69 -11.00 9.06
N TRP A 266 -6.43 -11.46 8.99
CA TRP A 266 -5.35 -10.63 8.43
C TRP A 266 -5.49 -10.42 6.92
N LEU A 267 -6.06 -11.38 6.18
CA LEU A 267 -6.42 -11.17 4.76
C LEU A 267 -7.46 -10.07 4.62
N ARG A 268 -8.52 -10.12 5.43
CA ARG A 268 -9.58 -9.09 5.45
C ARG A 268 -9.01 -7.70 5.73
N ILE A 269 -8.18 -7.57 6.77
CA ILE A 269 -7.56 -6.30 7.18
C ILE A 269 -6.69 -5.76 6.05
N ARG A 270 -5.77 -6.57 5.53
CA ARG A 270 -4.82 -6.19 4.49
C ARG A 270 -5.51 -5.70 3.22
N ALA A 271 -6.55 -6.40 2.80
CA ALA A 271 -7.29 -6.09 1.58
C ALA A 271 -8.27 -4.91 1.72
N GLY A 272 -8.51 -4.40 2.92
CA GLY A 272 -9.58 -3.43 3.14
C GLY A 272 -10.96 -4.02 2.87
N ASN A 273 -11.13 -5.33 3.10
CA ASN A 273 -12.36 -6.04 2.75
C ASN A 273 -13.47 -5.75 3.76
N LEU A 274 -14.22 -4.68 3.47
CA LEU A 274 -15.45 -4.26 4.17
C LEU A 274 -16.66 -4.59 3.30
N PRO A 275 -17.83 -4.93 3.90
CA PRO A 275 -19.05 -5.23 3.14
C PRO A 275 -19.41 -4.07 2.19
N PRO A 276 -19.57 -4.31 0.87
CA PRO A 276 -19.77 -3.21 -0.10
C PRO A 276 -21.24 -2.81 -0.29
N ALA A 277 -22.20 -3.57 0.22
CA ALA A 277 -23.57 -3.66 -0.30
C ALA A 277 -24.29 -2.31 -0.53
N LEU A 278 -24.13 -1.30 0.32
CA LEU A 278 -24.77 0.02 0.16
C LEU A 278 -23.76 1.18 0.19
N LEU A 279 -22.46 0.89 0.31
CA LEU A 279 -21.40 1.87 0.50
C LEU A 279 -20.33 1.70 -0.57
N PRO A 280 -20.53 2.28 -1.77
CA PRO A 280 -19.72 1.99 -2.95
C PRO A 280 -18.30 2.57 -2.90
N LEU A 281 -18.06 3.59 -2.08
CA LEU A 281 -16.75 4.23 -1.98
C LEU A 281 -15.89 3.53 -0.95
N LEU A 282 -14.71 3.05 -1.36
CA LEU A 282 -13.70 2.51 -0.46
C LEU A 282 -12.58 3.54 -0.27
N TRP A 283 -12.31 3.88 0.97
CA TRP A 283 -11.27 4.81 1.38
C TRP A 283 -10.15 4.10 2.11
N ARG A 284 -8.93 4.57 1.87
CA ARG A 284 -7.74 4.25 2.66
C ARG A 284 -7.25 5.54 3.31
N MET A 285 -7.34 5.60 4.63
CA MET A 285 -6.98 6.79 5.40
C MET A 285 -5.76 6.49 6.27
N VAL A 286 -4.80 7.40 6.30
CA VAL A 286 -3.61 7.28 7.16
C VAL A 286 -3.61 8.47 8.10
N VAL A 287 -3.60 8.19 9.38
CA VAL A 287 -3.71 9.19 10.46
C VAL A 287 -2.73 8.85 11.59
N PRO A 288 -2.42 9.78 12.50
CA PRO A 288 -1.74 9.41 13.75
C PRO A 288 -2.55 8.36 14.49
N PRO A 289 -1.94 7.24 14.97
CA PRO A 289 -2.69 6.12 15.55
C PRO A 289 -3.66 6.52 16.69
N ALA A 290 -3.26 7.45 17.55
CA ALA A 290 -4.09 7.94 18.64
C ALA A 290 -5.37 8.68 18.17
N ARG A 291 -5.45 9.08 16.90
CA ARG A 291 -6.61 9.75 16.31
C ARG A 291 -7.55 8.77 15.59
N GLY A 292 -7.17 7.50 15.49
CA GLY A 292 -7.97 6.46 14.84
C GLY A 292 -9.41 6.38 15.37
N PRO A 293 -9.64 6.38 16.70
CA PRO A 293 -11.00 6.37 17.26
C PRO A 293 -11.86 7.54 16.79
N ASP A 294 -11.34 8.77 16.86
CA ASP A 294 -12.07 9.98 16.44
C ASP A 294 -12.46 9.91 14.95
N VAL A 295 -11.58 9.31 14.14
CA VAL A 295 -11.83 9.14 12.70
C VAL A 295 -12.90 8.09 12.44
N LEU A 296 -12.90 6.95 13.15
CA LEU A 296 -13.98 5.96 13.03
C LEU A 296 -15.32 6.53 13.47
N ASP A 297 -15.38 7.23 14.62
CA ASP A 297 -16.57 7.91 15.09
C ASP A 297 -17.07 8.93 14.06
N GLY A 298 -16.14 9.61 13.37
CA GLY A 298 -16.46 10.53 12.28
C GLY A 298 -17.08 9.82 11.08
N ILE A 299 -16.51 8.70 10.66
CA ILE A 299 -17.01 7.88 9.55
C ILE A 299 -18.43 7.38 9.85
N GLU A 300 -18.67 6.85 11.06
CA GLU A 300 -19.97 6.34 11.49
C GLU A 300 -21.05 7.43 11.54
N ARG A 301 -20.70 8.64 11.97
CA ARG A 301 -21.63 9.80 11.94
C ARG A 301 -22.15 10.14 10.55
N PHE A 302 -21.36 9.85 9.51
CA PHE A 302 -21.77 10.02 8.11
C PHE A 302 -22.33 8.74 7.48
N GLY A 303 -22.74 7.76 8.31
CA GLY A 303 -23.35 6.51 7.86
C GLY A 303 -22.35 5.54 7.19
N GLY A 304 -21.06 5.77 7.35
CA GLY A 304 -20.02 4.89 6.86
C GLY A 304 -19.71 3.76 7.84
N ILE A 305 -18.89 2.82 7.38
CA ILE A 305 -18.31 1.75 8.19
C ILE A 305 -16.79 1.76 8.02
N GLY A 306 -16.07 1.31 9.04
CA GLY A 306 -14.61 1.27 8.96
C GLY A 306 -13.99 0.18 9.81
N MET A 307 -12.68 -0.03 9.62
CA MET A 307 -11.83 -0.87 10.47
C MET A 307 -10.42 -0.26 10.50
N MET A 308 -9.67 -0.57 11.55
CA MET A 308 -8.31 -0.04 11.75
C MET A 308 -7.25 -1.12 11.59
N ASP A 309 -6.13 -0.73 11.02
CA ASP A 309 -4.84 -1.45 11.00
C ASP A 309 -3.74 -0.53 11.56
N TRP A 310 -2.52 -1.02 11.63
CA TRP A 310 -1.34 -0.27 12.11
C TRP A 310 -1.56 0.35 13.48
N ALA A 311 -2.19 -0.41 14.38
CA ALA A 311 -2.54 0.03 15.73
C ALA A 311 -3.37 1.33 15.78
N GLY A 312 -4.23 1.56 14.78
CA GLY A 312 -5.07 2.76 14.64
C GLY A 312 -4.58 3.75 13.57
N GLY A 313 -3.39 3.53 12.99
CA GLY A 313 -2.78 4.46 12.04
C GLY A 313 -3.22 4.30 10.59
N LEU A 314 -3.81 3.19 10.21
CA LEU A 314 -4.47 2.96 8.92
C LEU A 314 -5.94 2.66 9.16
N ILE A 315 -6.82 3.36 8.44
CA ILE A 315 -8.25 3.12 8.47
C ILE A 315 -8.72 2.78 7.05
N TRP A 316 -9.38 1.65 6.93
CA TRP A 316 -10.20 1.33 5.79
C TRP A 316 -11.63 1.74 6.10
N ALA A 317 -12.28 2.46 5.17
CA ALA A 317 -13.64 2.91 5.35
C ALA A 317 -14.46 2.74 4.08
N ARG A 318 -15.76 2.46 4.25
CA ARG A 318 -16.72 2.54 3.16
C ARG A 318 -17.79 3.58 3.44
N THR A 319 -18.15 4.33 2.41
CA THR A 319 -19.13 5.43 2.52
C THR A 319 -19.96 5.56 1.25
N VAL A 320 -21.00 6.39 1.33
CA VAL A 320 -21.70 6.92 0.15
C VAL A 320 -20.93 8.09 -0.48
N ALA A 321 -21.28 8.48 -1.70
CA ALA A 321 -20.57 9.53 -2.45
C ALA A 321 -20.68 10.91 -1.78
N GLU A 322 -21.82 11.22 -1.21
CA GLU A 322 -22.12 12.49 -0.53
C GLU A 322 -21.24 12.72 0.71
N ALA A 323 -20.70 11.64 1.28
CA ALA A 323 -19.78 11.71 2.42
C ALA A 323 -18.33 12.01 2.03
N ALA A 324 -17.98 12.12 0.75
CA ALA A 324 -16.59 12.24 0.31
C ALA A 324 -15.87 13.47 0.87
N ALA A 325 -16.50 14.65 0.87
CA ALA A 325 -15.93 15.86 1.45
C ALA A 325 -15.81 15.77 2.97
N PRO A 326 -16.86 15.41 3.73
CA PRO A 326 -16.76 15.15 5.18
C PRO A 326 -15.67 14.16 5.58
N ILE A 327 -15.51 13.05 4.83
CA ILE A 327 -14.48 12.04 5.13
C ILE A 327 -13.06 12.61 5.00
N ARG A 328 -12.82 13.46 4.01
CA ARG A 328 -11.53 14.15 3.87
C ARG A 328 -11.28 15.14 5.00
N GLU A 329 -12.29 15.90 5.38
CA GLU A 329 -12.22 16.81 6.51
C GLU A 329 -11.92 16.08 7.83
N VAL A 330 -12.56 14.93 8.08
CA VAL A 330 -12.27 14.07 9.23
C VAL A 330 -10.80 13.63 9.24
N ALA A 331 -10.25 13.22 8.09
CA ALA A 331 -8.85 12.83 7.99
C ALA A 331 -7.91 14.01 8.24
N GLU A 332 -8.21 15.19 7.67
CA GLU A 332 -7.42 16.42 7.80
C GLU A 332 -7.40 16.93 9.25
N LEU A 333 -8.55 16.97 9.92
CA LEU A 333 -8.68 17.34 11.34
C LEU A 333 -7.91 16.40 12.26
N ALA A 334 -7.77 15.13 11.87
CA ALA A 334 -6.94 14.17 12.56
C ALA A 334 -5.43 14.33 12.24
N GLY A 335 -5.04 15.22 11.34
CA GLY A 335 -3.65 15.39 10.89
C GLY A 335 -3.19 14.32 9.91
N GLY A 336 -4.11 13.72 9.17
CA GLY A 336 -3.87 12.65 8.22
C GLY A 336 -4.35 12.97 6.80
N HIS A 337 -4.55 11.92 6.01
CA HIS A 337 -5.05 12.02 4.64
C HIS A 337 -5.91 10.82 4.25
N ALA A 338 -6.81 11.01 3.29
CA ALA A 338 -7.70 9.99 2.76
C ALA A 338 -7.48 9.80 1.26
N MET A 339 -7.33 8.56 0.82
CA MET A 339 -7.24 8.18 -0.59
C MET A 339 -8.45 7.35 -0.98
N LEU A 340 -9.12 7.72 -2.08
CA LEU A 340 -10.21 6.95 -2.66
C LEU A 340 -9.63 5.77 -3.45
N MET A 341 -9.91 4.56 -2.97
CA MET A 341 -9.35 3.32 -3.52
C MET A 341 -10.26 2.67 -4.56
N SER A 342 -11.57 2.79 -4.35
CA SER A 342 -12.58 2.23 -5.26
C SER A 342 -13.85 3.07 -5.21
N ALA A 343 -14.41 3.34 -6.36
CA ALA A 343 -15.70 4.00 -6.54
C ALA A 343 -16.26 3.65 -7.94
N PRO A 344 -17.57 3.83 -8.18
CA PRO A 344 -18.16 3.81 -9.51
C PRO A 344 -17.45 4.80 -10.45
N GLU A 345 -17.48 4.53 -11.74
CA GLU A 345 -16.72 5.30 -12.74
C GLU A 345 -17.15 6.77 -12.82
N ASP A 346 -18.46 7.03 -12.78
CA ASP A 346 -19.04 8.36 -12.73
C ASP A 346 -18.52 9.18 -11.54
N VAL A 347 -18.46 8.57 -10.36
CA VAL A 347 -17.93 9.22 -9.14
C VAL A 347 -16.44 9.53 -9.26
N ARG A 348 -15.66 8.68 -9.93
CA ARG A 348 -14.21 8.88 -10.10
C ARG A 348 -13.85 10.05 -11.03
N HIS A 349 -14.79 10.53 -11.83
CA HIS A 349 -14.63 11.77 -12.59
C HIS A 349 -14.65 13.01 -11.70
N ASP A 350 -15.47 13.00 -10.66
CA ASP A 350 -15.75 14.20 -9.84
C ASP A 350 -14.93 14.22 -8.55
N ILE A 351 -14.59 13.05 -8.01
CA ILE A 351 -13.86 12.91 -6.74
C ILE A 351 -12.42 12.47 -7.00
N PRO A 352 -11.42 13.36 -6.88
CA PRO A 352 -10.01 12.99 -7.03
C PRO A 352 -9.64 11.87 -6.06
N ALA A 353 -8.84 10.88 -6.50
CA ALA A 353 -8.47 9.78 -5.62
C ALA A 353 -7.54 10.23 -4.48
N ARG A 354 -6.59 11.12 -4.75
CA ARG A 354 -5.68 11.64 -3.73
C ARG A 354 -6.33 12.69 -2.85
N HIS A 355 -5.90 12.72 -1.59
CA HIS A 355 -6.17 13.84 -0.70
C HIS A 355 -5.51 15.12 -1.26
N PRO A 356 -6.16 16.29 -1.18
CA PRO A 356 -5.54 17.55 -1.59
C PRO A 356 -4.20 17.79 -0.85
N GLU A 357 -3.16 18.10 -1.60
CA GLU A 357 -1.86 18.40 -1.01
C GLU A 357 -1.76 19.89 -0.63
N PRO A 358 -1.10 20.25 0.49
CA PRO A 358 -0.73 21.64 0.76
C PRO A 358 0.07 22.23 -0.41
N ALA A 359 -0.16 23.49 -0.75
CA ALA A 359 0.41 24.14 -1.94
C ALA A 359 1.94 24.00 -2.06
N ALA A 360 2.66 24.09 -0.94
CA ALA A 360 4.12 23.91 -0.91
C ALA A 360 4.54 22.47 -1.26
N VAL A 361 3.79 21.47 -0.78
CA VAL A 361 4.05 20.05 -1.08
C VAL A 361 3.72 19.77 -2.55
N ALA A 362 2.59 20.24 -3.04
CA ALA A 362 2.19 20.11 -4.45
C ALA A 362 3.24 20.73 -5.41
N ALA A 363 3.75 21.92 -5.08
CA ALA A 363 4.81 22.57 -5.86
C ALA A 363 6.12 21.76 -5.86
N LEU A 364 6.50 21.16 -4.72
CA LEU A 364 7.67 20.28 -4.63
C LEU A 364 7.45 19.01 -5.45
N SER A 365 6.32 18.35 -5.29
CA SER A 365 5.94 17.14 -6.04
C SER A 365 6.00 17.41 -7.57
N GLN A 366 5.50 18.56 -8.01
CA GLN A 366 5.55 18.94 -9.41
C GLN A 366 6.98 19.19 -9.90
N ARG A 367 7.84 19.84 -9.10
CA ARG A 367 9.27 20.02 -9.45
C ARG A 367 10.00 18.68 -9.60
N VAL A 368 9.74 17.73 -8.69
CA VAL A 368 10.30 16.38 -8.79
C VAL A 368 9.83 15.68 -10.06
N ARG A 369 8.53 15.71 -10.36
CA ARG A 369 8.00 15.14 -11.62
C ARG A 369 8.68 15.73 -12.84
N ARG A 370 8.79 17.06 -12.94
CA ARG A 370 9.46 17.75 -14.08
C ARG A 370 10.94 17.40 -14.19
N ALA A 371 11.61 17.08 -13.10
CA ALA A 371 13.01 16.66 -13.14
C ALA A 371 13.18 15.30 -13.83
N PHE A 372 12.24 14.35 -13.60
CA PHE A 372 12.23 13.03 -14.21
C PHE A 372 11.52 13.02 -15.58
N ASP A 373 10.43 13.74 -15.70
CA ASP A 373 9.55 13.79 -16.88
C ASP A 373 9.24 15.25 -17.25
N PRO A 374 10.15 15.94 -17.96
CA PRO A 374 9.95 17.34 -18.33
C PRO A 374 8.83 17.55 -19.34
N ALA A 375 8.52 16.55 -20.16
CA ALA A 375 7.44 16.60 -21.16
C ALA A 375 6.06 16.28 -20.54
N GLY A 376 6.01 15.75 -19.30
CA GLY A 376 4.78 15.43 -18.59
C GLY A 376 3.98 14.29 -19.24
N ILE A 377 4.68 13.31 -19.81
CA ILE A 377 4.03 12.21 -20.54
C ILE A 377 3.57 11.06 -19.66
N PHE A 378 4.11 10.92 -18.43
CA PHE A 378 3.79 9.78 -17.56
C PHE A 378 2.51 10.00 -16.76
N ASP A 379 1.41 9.44 -17.25
CA ASP A 379 0.08 9.38 -16.62
C ASP A 379 -0.36 10.71 -15.95
N PRO A 380 -0.34 11.83 -16.70
CA PRO A 380 -0.51 13.17 -16.12
C PRO A 380 -1.88 13.39 -15.47
N LEU A 381 -2.91 12.65 -15.91
CA LEU A 381 -4.30 12.89 -15.52
C LEU A 381 -4.81 11.98 -14.40
N ARG A 382 -4.02 11.01 -13.93
CA ARG A 382 -4.49 9.99 -12.99
C ARG A 382 -5.09 10.54 -11.71
N PHE A 383 -4.50 11.58 -11.14
CA PHE A 383 -4.88 12.11 -9.85
C PHE A 383 -5.37 13.56 -9.91
N GLU A 384 -5.51 14.11 -11.10
CA GLU A 384 -6.05 15.44 -11.32
C GLU A 384 -7.58 15.37 -11.34
N ALA A 385 -8.23 16.32 -10.67
CA ALA A 385 -9.65 16.58 -10.91
C ALA A 385 -9.80 17.13 -12.33
N LYS A 386 -10.84 16.69 -13.08
CA LYS A 386 -11.23 17.44 -14.26
C LYS A 386 -11.37 18.92 -13.82
N ALA A 387 -10.65 19.81 -14.50
CA ALA A 387 -10.93 21.21 -14.35
C ALA A 387 -12.43 21.37 -14.62
N SER A 388 -13.21 21.69 -13.58
CA SER A 388 -14.58 22.10 -13.81
C SER A 388 -14.49 23.20 -14.86
N GLU A 389 -15.14 23.02 -15.99
CA GLU A 389 -15.46 24.12 -16.90
C GLU A 389 -16.20 25.16 -16.05
N ARG A 390 -15.44 26.01 -15.38
CA ARG A 390 -15.97 27.26 -14.84
C ARG A 390 -16.25 28.07 -16.07
N SER A 391 -17.51 28.00 -16.50
CA SER A 391 -18.06 28.98 -17.45
C SER A 391 -17.68 30.40 -16.97
N PRO A 392 -17.29 31.24 -17.92
CA PRO A 392 -16.85 32.61 -17.67
C PRO A 392 -17.92 33.48 -16.97
#